data_9898c30a135c9f7464a624440af6ed80
#
_entry.id   9898c30a135c9f7464a624440af6ed80
#
_cell.length_a   1.000
_cell.length_b   1.000
_cell.length_c   1.000
_cell.angle_alpha   90.00
_cell.angle_beta   90.00
_cell.angle_gamma   90.00
#
_symmetry.space_group_name_H-M   'P 1'
#
loop_
_entity.id
_entity.type
_entity.pdbx_description
1 polymer ?
#
loop_
_entity_poly.entity_id
_entity_poly.type
_entity_poly.pdbx_seq_one_letter_code
_entity_poly.pdbx_strand_id
1 'polypeptide(L)'
;MINSGAIQKQSPYLRILTDDQIQEIRRSAFDVMATTGFKVLHKGAVKMLKKAGAVVKGDIVKVPEFIVNECLHKAPKGFTIYDRQGQRAMEVEGRKSYYGTNPASPNTKDARTGTIHPTTVADIVNGALVADSCENIDWVM
;
A
#
# COMPACT_ATOMS: atom_id res chain seq x y z
N MET A 1 8.35 -31.41 -12.35
CA MET A 1 7.64 -30.20 -11.86
C MET A 1 8.20 -29.04 -12.66
N ILE A 2 7.41 -28.44 -13.53
CA ILE A 2 7.86 -27.28 -14.31
C ILE A 2 7.84 -26.11 -13.34
N ASN A 3 8.99 -25.81 -12.77
CA ASN A 3 9.14 -24.59 -12.00
C ASN A 3 9.16 -23.43 -12.99
N SER A 4 8.03 -22.80 -13.22
CA SER A 4 7.93 -21.55 -13.95
C SER A 4 8.46 -20.42 -13.07
N GLY A 5 9.71 -20.49 -12.66
CA GLY A 5 10.37 -19.50 -11.81
C GLY A 5 10.38 -18.07 -12.36
N ALA A 6 9.81 -17.91 -13.52
CA ALA A 6 9.35 -16.66 -14.08
C ALA A 6 7.84 -16.61 -14.08
N ILE A 7 7.19 -17.09 -13.03
CA ILE A 7 5.75 -16.89 -12.92
C ILE A 7 5.55 -15.38 -12.95
N GLN A 8 5.01 -14.96 -14.07
CA GLN A 8 4.44 -13.65 -14.19
C GLN A 8 3.31 -13.60 -13.16
N LYS A 9 3.62 -13.10 -11.95
CA LYS A 9 2.63 -12.90 -10.89
C LYS A 9 1.68 -11.76 -11.27
N GLN A 10 1.10 -11.89 -12.47
CA GLN A 10 0.14 -10.93 -13.01
C GLN A 10 -1.26 -11.39 -12.67
N SER A 11 -1.98 -10.56 -11.94
CA SER A 11 -3.39 -10.80 -11.67
C SER A 11 -4.25 -10.56 -12.90
N PRO A 12 -5.36 -11.30 -13.07
CA PRO A 12 -6.37 -10.98 -14.06
C PRO A 12 -6.86 -9.54 -13.87
N TYR A 13 -7.05 -8.84 -14.97
CA TYR A 13 -7.49 -7.45 -14.93
C TYR A 13 -8.95 -7.36 -15.40
N LEU A 14 -9.83 -7.00 -14.47
CA LEU A 14 -11.20 -6.63 -14.78
C LEU A 14 -11.29 -5.10 -14.75
N ARG A 15 -11.61 -4.50 -15.89
CA ARG A 15 -11.82 -3.06 -16.00
C ARG A 15 -13.31 -2.77 -16.06
N ILE A 16 -13.82 -2.08 -15.02
CA ILE A 16 -15.23 -1.69 -14.91
C ILE A 16 -15.44 -0.27 -15.42
N LEU A 17 -14.49 0.63 -15.13
CA LEU A 17 -14.58 2.04 -15.50
C LEU A 17 -13.90 2.33 -16.84
N THR A 18 -14.47 3.24 -17.61
CA THR A 18 -13.83 3.79 -18.80
C THR A 18 -12.71 4.76 -18.42
N ASP A 19 -11.83 5.10 -19.38
CA ASP A 19 -10.78 6.11 -19.14
C ASP A 19 -11.37 7.46 -18.78
N ASP A 20 -12.45 7.86 -19.42
CA ASP A 20 -13.11 9.14 -19.15
C ASP A 20 -13.67 9.20 -17.73
N GLN A 21 -14.32 8.12 -17.27
CA GLN A 21 -14.81 8.01 -15.90
C GLN A 21 -13.66 8.08 -14.87
N ILE A 22 -12.54 7.42 -15.15
CA ILE A 22 -11.36 7.51 -14.30
C ILE A 22 -10.81 8.95 -14.27
N GLN A 23 -10.77 9.63 -15.41
CA GLN A 23 -10.33 11.02 -15.46
C GLN A 23 -11.29 11.98 -14.74
N GLU A 24 -12.60 11.74 -14.81
CA GLU A 24 -13.60 12.52 -14.08
C GLU A 24 -13.41 12.37 -12.56
N ILE A 25 -13.26 11.14 -12.06
CA ILE A 25 -12.95 10.88 -10.64
C ILE A 25 -11.65 11.58 -10.23
N ARG A 26 -10.63 11.52 -11.07
CA ARG A 26 -9.35 12.18 -10.80
C ARG A 26 -9.50 13.70 -10.70
N ARG A 27 -10.22 14.34 -11.63
CA ARG A 27 -10.48 15.78 -11.60
C ARG A 27 -11.24 16.19 -10.35
N SER A 28 -12.30 15.43 -10.00
CA SER A 28 -13.08 15.68 -8.80
C SER A 28 -12.23 15.54 -7.51
N ALA A 29 -11.32 14.57 -7.46
CA ALA A 29 -10.40 14.43 -6.35
C ALA A 29 -9.45 15.63 -6.23
N PHE A 30 -8.91 16.13 -7.34
CA PHE A 30 -8.07 17.34 -7.36
C PHE A 30 -8.84 18.57 -6.93
N ASP A 31 -10.09 18.71 -7.38
CA ASP A 31 -10.97 19.80 -6.97
C ASP A 31 -11.19 19.81 -5.46
N VAL A 32 -11.49 18.67 -4.86
CA VAL A 32 -11.63 18.53 -3.40
C VAL A 32 -10.33 18.91 -2.70
N MET A 33 -9.19 18.45 -3.19
CA MET A 33 -7.89 18.78 -2.59
C MET A 33 -7.56 20.26 -2.68
N ALA A 34 -7.93 20.92 -3.77
CA ALA A 34 -7.64 22.35 -4.02
C ALA A 34 -8.64 23.31 -3.38
N THR A 35 -9.92 22.93 -3.31
CA THR A 35 -11.00 23.82 -2.82
C THR A 35 -11.35 23.58 -1.36
N THR A 36 -11.64 22.34 -0.98
CA THR A 36 -11.96 21.96 0.39
C THR A 36 -10.69 21.76 1.21
N GLY A 37 -9.72 21.03 0.68
CA GLY A 37 -8.50 20.66 1.38
C GLY A 37 -8.74 19.58 2.42
N PHE A 38 -7.73 19.34 3.24
CA PHE A 38 -7.78 18.34 4.31
C PHE A 38 -7.05 18.83 5.56
N LYS A 39 -7.43 18.27 6.70
CA LYS A 39 -6.85 18.62 7.99
C LYS A 39 -5.52 17.89 8.19
N VAL A 40 -4.45 18.67 8.44
CA VAL A 40 -3.10 18.15 8.70
C VAL A 40 -2.67 18.57 10.09
N LEU A 41 -2.55 17.59 11.01
CA LEU A 41 -2.20 17.87 12.42
C LEU A 41 -0.70 17.96 12.65
N HIS A 42 0.10 17.30 11.83
CA HIS A 42 1.56 17.26 12.01
C HIS A 42 2.21 18.54 11.50
N LYS A 43 2.76 19.35 12.40
CA LYS A 43 3.36 20.66 12.09
C LYS A 43 4.48 20.60 11.03
N GLY A 44 5.29 19.53 11.02
CA GLY A 44 6.35 19.31 10.03
C GLY A 44 5.77 19.10 8.62
N ALA A 45 4.70 18.31 8.50
CA ALA A 45 4.00 18.10 7.22
C ALA A 45 3.39 19.39 6.69
N VAL A 46 2.76 20.19 7.56
CA VAL A 46 2.21 21.51 7.19
C VAL A 46 3.29 22.42 6.63
N LYS A 47 4.47 22.49 7.28
CA LYS A 47 5.61 23.30 6.79
C LYS A 47 6.10 22.82 5.42
N MET A 48 6.20 21.51 5.23
CA MET A 48 6.65 20.91 3.97
C MET A 48 5.66 21.19 2.84
N LEU A 49 4.36 21.00 3.07
CA LEU A 49 3.32 21.27 2.10
C LEU A 49 3.25 22.77 1.74
N LYS A 50 3.37 23.65 2.73
CA LYS A 50 3.45 25.10 2.50
C LYS A 50 4.67 25.48 1.64
N LYS A 51 5.85 24.87 1.92
CA LYS A 51 7.06 25.08 1.11
C LYS A 51 6.89 24.61 -0.34
N ALA A 52 6.10 23.55 -0.55
CA ALA A 52 5.77 23.03 -1.86
C ALA A 52 4.73 23.89 -2.63
N GLY A 53 4.14 24.91 -1.99
CA GLY A 53 3.18 25.81 -2.61
C GLY A 53 1.71 25.56 -2.24
N ALA A 54 1.44 24.69 -1.26
CA ALA A 54 0.09 24.47 -0.76
C ALA A 54 -0.39 25.68 0.07
N VAL A 55 -1.70 25.96 0.01
CA VAL A 55 -2.33 27.04 0.77
C VAL A 55 -2.75 26.49 2.15
N VAL A 56 -2.26 27.11 3.22
CA VAL A 56 -2.53 26.67 4.59
C VAL A 56 -3.38 27.72 5.32
N LYS A 57 -4.51 27.28 5.88
CA LYS A 57 -5.39 28.09 6.76
C LYS A 57 -5.66 27.32 8.05
N GLY A 58 -4.98 27.69 9.13
CA GLY A 58 -5.01 26.92 10.38
C GLY A 58 -4.50 25.48 10.15
N ASP A 59 -5.35 24.49 10.46
CA ASP A 59 -5.03 23.07 10.24
C ASP A 59 -5.43 22.56 8.84
N ILE A 60 -6.12 23.41 8.06
CA ILE A 60 -6.58 23.02 6.73
C ILE A 60 -5.52 23.36 5.68
N VAL A 61 -5.15 22.34 4.92
CA VAL A 61 -4.18 22.46 3.83
C VAL A 61 -4.90 22.18 2.51
N LYS A 62 -4.82 23.13 1.59
CA LYS A 62 -5.34 23.01 0.23
C LYS A 62 -4.17 22.78 -0.71
N VAL A 63 -4.22 21.66 -1.43
CA VAL A 63 -3.12 21.24 -2.30
C VAL A 63 -3.54 21.41 -3.76
N PRO A 64 -2.93 22.35 -4.49
CA PRO A 64 -3.17 22.52 -5.93
C PRO A 64 -2.76 21.28 -6.73
N GLU A 65 -3.44 21.06 -7.84
CA GLU A 65 -3.23 19.91 -8.73
C GLU A 65 -1.77 19.77 -9.20
N PHE A 66 -1.07 20.87 -9.47
CA PHE A 66 0.30 20.82 -9.98
C PHE A 66 1.25 20.13 -8.98
N ILE A 67 1.07 20.33 -7.67
CA ILE A 67 1.90 19.70 -6.64
C ILE A 67 1.70 18.17 -6.67
N VAL A 68 0.45 17.74 -6.79
CA VAL A 68 0.12 16.31 -6.84
C VAL A 68 0.72 15.68 -8.11
N ASN A 69 0.54 16.33 -9.26
CA ASN A 69 1.09 15.86 -10.53
C ASN A 69 2.62 15.77 -10.47
N GLU A 70 3.29 16.78 -9.93
CA GLU A 70 4.74 16.76 -9.75
C GLU A 70 5.20 15.59 -8.87
N CYS A 71 4.51 15.34 -7.76
CA CYS A 71 4.81 14.21 -6.89
C CYS A 71 4.58 12.86 -7.59
N LEU A 72 3.48 12.72 -8.33
CA LEU A 72 3.17 11.51 -9.10
C LEU A 72 4.22 11.24 -10.21
N HIS A 73 4.73 12.28 -10.85
CA HIS A 73 5.80 12.11 -11.84
C HIS A 73 7.14 11.70 -11.22
N LYS A 74 7.43 12.17 -10.01
CA LYS A 74 8.66 11.83 -9.29
C LYS A 74 8.58 10.46 -8.59
N ALA A 75 7.38 9.96 -8.33
CA ALA A 75 7.20 8.67 -7.68
C ALA A 75 7.72 7.54 -8.59
N PRO A 76 8.50 6.60 -8.07
CA PRO A 76 8.98 5.47 -8.84
C PRO A 76 7.80 4.60 -9.28
N LYS A 77 7.83 4.12 -10.52
CA LYS A 77 6.78 3.25 -11.09
C LYS A 77 6.86 1.81 -10.58
N GLY A 78 7.97 1.45 -9.99
CA GLY A 78 8.20 0.14 -9.41
C GLY A 78 9.44 0.15 -8.52
N PHE A 79 9.56 -0.85 -7.67
CA PHE A 79 10.74 -1.08 -6.84
C PHE A 79 10.91 -2.56 -6.56
N THR A 80 12.13 -2.96 -6.23
CA THR A 80 12.46 -4.34 -5.89
C THR A 80 12.68 -4.46 -4.39
N ILE A 81 12.05 -5.47 -3.79
CA ILE A 81 12.31 -5.88 -2.42
C ILE A 81 13.30 -7.05 -2.47
N TYR A 82 14.31 -6.99 -1.64
CA TYR A 82 15.34 -8.01 -1.51
C TYR A 82 15.15 -8.80 -0.22
N ASP A 83 15.51 -10.07 -0.27
CA ASP A 83 15.55 -10.91 0.92
C ASP A 83 16.76 -10.58 1.82
N ARG A 84 16.89 -11.32 2.94
CA ARG A 84 18.00 -11.13 3.88
C ARG A 84 19.37 -11.53 3.31
N GLN A 85 19.41 -12.26 2.22
CA GLN A 85 20.63 -12.65 1.52
C GLN A 85 20.99 -11.70 0.37
N GLY A 86 20.17 -10.65 0.15
CA GLY A 86 20.37 -9.68 -0.92
C GLY A 86 19.91 -10.18 -2.29
N GLN A 87 19.12 -11.26 -2.34
CA GLN A 87 18.54 -11.74 -3.58
C GLN A 87 17.19 -11.04 -3.83
N ARG A 88 16.84 -10.87 -5.10
CA ARG A 88 15.56 -10.27 -5.48
C ARG A 88 14.41 -11.19 -5.04
N ALA A 89 13.59 -10.72 -4.12
CA ALA A 89 12.43 -11.45 -3.61
C ALA A 89 11.15 -11.05 -4.34
N MET A 90 10.88 -9.74 -4.47
CA MET A 90 9.67 -9.24 -5.10
C MET A 90 9.96 -8.00 -5.95
N GLU A 91 9.35 -7.95 -7.12
CA GLU A 91 9.38 -6.78 -8.01
C GLU A 91 7.99 -6.13 -8.01
N VAL A 92 7.83 -5.09 -7.21
CA VAL A 92 6.55 -4.39 -7.07
C VAL A 92 6.42 -3.39 -8.21
N GLU A 93 5.82 -3.82 -9.30
CA GLU A 93 5.60 -3.00 -10.50
C GLU A 93 4.41 -3.51 -11.33
N GLY A 94 3.79 -2.62 -12.08
CA GLY A 94 2.74 -2.94 -13.03
C GLY A 94 1.58 -3.70 -12.39
N ARG A 95 1.31 -4.93 -12.87
CA ARG A 95 0.21 -5.80 -12.40
C ARG A 95 0.71 -7.01 -11.60
N LYS A 96 1.95 -7.00 -11.15
CA LYS A 96 2.48 -8.06 -10.31
C LYS A 96 1.80 -8.01 -8.95
N SER A 97 1.33 -9.15 -8.48
CA SER A 97 0.67 -9.30 -7.18
C SER A 97 1.44 -10.26 -6.31
N TYR A 98 1.64 -9.88 -5.07
CA TYR A 98 2.29 -10.67 -4.05
C TYR A 98 1.38 -10.74 -2.84
N TYR A 99 1.29 -11.91 -2.23
CA TYR A 99 0.39 -12.19 -1.12
C TYR A 99 1.19 -12.36 0.17
N GLY A 100 0.70 -11.77 1.23
CA GLY A 100 1.36 -11.85 2.53
C GLY A 100 0.38 -11.91 3.68
N THR A 101 0.93 -12.06 4.88
CA THR A 101 0.12 -12.08 6.10
C THR A 101 -0.31 -10.67 6.50
N ASN A 102 -1.36 -10.58 7.35
CA ASN A 102 -1.81 -9.30 7.88
C ASN A 102 -0.81 -8.78 8.93
N PRO A 103 -0.29 -7.55 8.80
CA PRO A 103 0.66 -6.97 9.74
C PRO A 103 0.07 -6.55 11.08
N ALA A 104 -1.25 -6.40 11.17
CA ALA A 104 -1.92 -5.89 12.36
C ALA A 104 -3.09 -6.78 12.76
N SER A 105 -2.83 -7.77 13.58
CA SER A 105 -3.84 -8.63 14.18
C SER A 105 -3.88 -8.39 15.69
N PRO A 106 -4.76 -7.49 16.19
CA PRO A 106 -4.84 -7.21 17.63
C PRO A 106 -5.37 -8.42 18.42
N ASN A 107 -6.13 -9.29 17.76
CA ASN A 107 -6.67 -10.51 18.36
C ASN A 107 -6.44 -11.72 17.47
N THR A 108 -6.21 -12.85 18.09
CA THR A 108 -6.09 -14.17 17.45
C THR A 108 -7.22 -15.07 17.88
N LYS A 109 -7.75 -15.85 16.95
CA LYS A 109 -8.68 -16.95 17.24
C LYS A 109 -7.90 -18.25 17.34
N ASP A 110 -7.90 -18.87 18.52
CA ASP A 110 -7.30 -20.19 18.71
C ASP A 110 -8.05 -21.22 17.86
N ALA A 111 -7.31 -21.93 17.01
CA ALA A 111 -7.89 -22.88 16.06
C ALA A 111 -8.47 -24.13 16.72
N ARG A 112 -8.03 -24.49 17.94
CA ARG A 112 -8.45 -25.70 18.67
C ARG A 112 -9.67 -25.43 19.53
N THR A 113 -9.66 -24.30 20.24
CA THR A 113 -10.71 -23.95 21.21
C THR A 113 -11.77 -23.01 20.62
N GLY A 114 -11.45 -22.31 19.54
CA GLY A 114 -12.30 -21.28 18.94
C GLY A 114 -12.37 -19.99 19.74
N THR A 115 -11.64 -19.88 20.85
CA THR A 115 -11.63 -18.66 21.68
C THR A 115 -10.83 -17.55 21.02
N ILE A 116 -11.28 -16.32 21.22
CA ILE A 116 -10.58 -15.11 20.75
C ILE A 116 -9.84 -14.51 21.93
N HIS A 117 -8.56 -14.23 21.75
CA HIS A 117 -7.71 -13.60 22.77
C HIS A 117 -6.78 -12.54 22.12
N PRO A 118 -6.22 -11.59 22.90
CA PRO A 118 -5.20 -10.69 22.39
C PRO A 118 -4.02 -11.45 21.78
N THR A 119 -3.56 -11.04 20.60
CA THR A 119 -2.47 -11.70 19.89
C THR A 119 -1.18 -11.69 20.70
N THR A 120 -0.59 -12.87 20.86
CA THR A 120 0.69 -13.07 21.54
C THR A 120 1.84 -13.26 20.54
N VAL A 121 3.07 -13.15 21.02
CA VAL A 121 4.27 -13.44 20.19
C VAL A 121 4.24 -14.88 19.67
N ALA A 122 3.73 -15.83 20.48
CA ALA A 122 3.61 -17.22 20.06
C ALA A 122 2.65 -17.39 18.87
N ASP A 123 1.56 -16.64 18.83
CA ASP A 123 0.63 -16.66 17.69
C ASP A 123 1.29 -16.15 16.42
N ILE A 124 2.09 -15.09 16.52
CA ILE A 124 2.84 -14.53 15.39
C ILE A 124 3.86 -15.55 14.87
N VAL A 125 4.61 -16.19 15.77
CA VAL A 125 5.58 -17.23 15.39
C VAL A 125 4.88 -18.40 14.69
N ASN A 126 3.77 -18.88 15.24
CA ASN A 126 3.00 -19.96 14.63
C ASN A 126 2.44 -19.55 13.26
N GLY A 127 1.93 -18.34 13.16
CA GLY A 127 1.47 -17.78 11.88
C GLY A 127 2.58 -17.68 10.83
N ALA A 128 3.78 -17.27 11.24
CA ALA A 128 4.94 -17.20 10.36
C ALA A 128 5.38 -18.59 9.87
N LEU A 129 5.40 -19.59 10.75
CA LEU A 129 5.73 -20.99 10.39
C LEU A 129 4.72 -21.56 9.38
N VAL A 130 3.43 -21.29 9.58
CA VAL A 130 2.39 -21.70 8.62
C VAL A 130 2.58 -21.01 7.29
N ALA A 131 2.80 -19.70 7.30
CA ALA A 131 2.98 -18.92 6.08
C ALA A 131 4.23 -19.35 5.29
N ASP A 132 5.33 -19.64 5.97
CA ASP A 132 6.58 -20.14 5.36
C ASP A 132 6.38 -21.51 4.68
N SER A 133 5.46 -22.32 5.17
CA SER A 133 5.11 -23.59 4.53
C SER A 133 4.17 -23.47 3.33
N CYS A 134 3.61 -22.29 3.07
CA CYS A 134 2.66 -22.03 2.01
C CYS A 134 3.36 -21.50 0.75
N GLU A 135 3.26 -22.23 -0.36
CA GLU A 135 3.90 -21.88 -1.65
C GLU A 135 3.44 -20.51 -2.20
N ASN A 136 2.22 -20.10 -1.87
CA ASN A 136 1.59 -18.89 -2.41
C ASN A 136 1.59 -17.69 -1.44
N ILE A 137 2.34 -17.78 -0.36
CA ILE A 137 2.58 -16.65 0.53
C ILE A 137 3.99 -16.13 0.27
N ASP A 138 4.09 -14.89 -0.19
CA ASP A 138 5.35 -14.31 -0.64
C ASP A 138 6.11 -13.58 0.48
N TRP A 139 5.38 -13.11 1.52
CA TRP A 139 6.00 -12.37 2.61
C TRP A 139 5.19 -12.49 3.91
N VAL A 140 5.88 -12.32 5.03
CA VAL A 140 5.32 -12.33 6.39
C VAL A 140 5.66 -11.02 7.07
N MET A 141 4.70 -10.43 7.81
CA MET A 141 4.90 -9.21 8.58
C MET A 141 4.36 -9.39 10.00
#